data_e3c0feb6122ba08c120abbb4b08c36a5
#
_entry.id   e3c0feb6122ba08c120abbb4b08c36a5
#
_cell.length_a   1.000
_cell.length_b   1.000
_cell.length_c   1.000
_cell.angle_alpha   90.00
_cell.angle_beta   90.00
_cell.angle_gamma   90.00
#
_symmetry.space_group_name_H-M   'P 1'
#
loop_
_entity.id
_entity.type
_entity.pdbx_description
1 polymer ?
#
loop_
_entity_poly.entity_id
_entity_poly.type
_entity_poly.pdbx_seq_one_letter_code
_entity_poly.pdbx_strand_id
1 'polypeptide(L)'
;MRKQRLKSRTSLIQGLCFFVFGLIVIQLFRLQVLNHKLYATKANQQQIMKSTIFAKRGEIYFLDGDTPVPIVMNKKTYTISIDPSLVVKKREEITKKIDEIVGAYRVKTGWDEVFADPERKYFVVAKNVPYHETNNLKNADLTGVYEQETTTRVYPEGEMAAQVLGFVNQEGEGQYGVEGSLNKELTGENGLLKTVKDSNNVPLTIGNENVKIPAKDGKNLVLTIDRNIQKKAEEAVDEVTKKFNITYGSAIVMNPATGQILAMAGKPGYNPAEYAKVTDAKVFQTDATMNAFNPASVCKTFAIAAAIDSGVMTPETTYYNTDKLVIDGWPIENAIKGHTGEISMQTVLTYSLNTGSIQALKLLGGSASEITYQGKEKLYDYYHNRFNLGKYTGIELPETKGAIVPPNDIDATDARYANMTFGQSLDLSIIQVASAFSAVVNGGEYYRPTLIAGEMKDGKFVRTELAKADHDALNKNDTSRTMRQMLHTGRLVFPNVKGYDEDYYVGGKTGTAQTVKNGKYSFDETIGTYVGFGAKSLEETPDYVIMTKVWSDNRKLDGGMNAKPIFDEISKYMINYNKVRR
;
A
#
# COMPACT_ATOMS: atom_id res chain seq x y z
N MET A 1 93.96 -43.40 24.48
CA MET A 1 93.07 -43.14 23.31
C MET A 1 91.54 -43.15 23.60
N ARG A 2 91.06 -43.83 24.64
CA ARG A 2 89.59 -43.91 24.92
C ARG A 2 88.93 -42.61 25.49
N LYS A 3 89.66 -41.80 26.24
CA LYS A 3 89.13 -40.53 26.85
C LYS A 3 88.99 -39.39 25.82
N GLN A 4 89.76 -39.30 24.79
CA GLN A 4 89.64 -38.29 23.76
C GLN A 4 88.45 -38.52 22.85
N ARG A 5 88.06 -39.78 22.53
CA ARG A 5 86.87 -40.10 21.74
C ARG A 5 85.55 -39.80 22.48
N LEU A 6 85.54 -39.92 23.80
CA LEU A 6 84.37 -39.59 24.62
C LEU A 6 84.12 -38.04 24.68
N LYS A 7 85.21 -37.25 24.83
CA LYS A 7 85.12 -35.76 24.79
C LYS A 7 84.64 -35.24 23.42
N SER A 8 85.08 -35.86 22.36
CA SER A 8 84.63 -35.53 21.02
C SER A 8 83.13 -35.81 20.73
N ARG A 9 82.62 -36.92 21.26
CA ARG A 9 81.19 -37.26 21.15
C ARG A 9 80.26 -36.36 22.00
N THR A 10 80.70 -36.03 23.19
CA THR A 10 79.98 -35.07 24.08
C THR A 10 80.01 -33.67 23.50
N SER A 11 81.12 -33.22 22.95
CA SER A 11 81.17 -31.91 22.21
C SER A 11 80.29 -31.87 21.00
N LEU A 12 80.17 -32.99 20.23
CA LEU A 12 79.31 -33.08 19.10
C LEU A 12 77.81 -33.02 19.49
N ILE A 13 77.41 -33.71 20.57
CA ILE A 13 76.09 -33.66 21.15
C ILE A 13 75.78 -32.25 21.64
N GLN A 14 76.72 -31.61 22.38
CA GLN A 14 76.55 -30.22 22.84
C GLN A 14 76.41 -29.26 21.69
N GLY A 15 77.20 -29.40 20.60
CA GLY A 15 77.04 -28.58 19.39
C GLY A 15 75.71 -28.77 18.72
N LEU A 16 75.19 -30.00 18.63
CA LEU A 16 73.86 -30.28 18.10
C LEU A 16 72.78 -29.67 19.00
N CYS A 17 72.89 -29.78 20.32
CA CYS A 17 71.94 -29.13 21.21
C CYS A 17 71.90 -27.60 21.07
N PHE A 18 73.10 -26.97 21.00
CA PHE A 18 73.15 -25.51 20.74
C PHE A 18 72.62 -25.14 19.40
N PHE A 19 72.85 -25.94 18.34
CA PHE A 19 72.29 -25.70 17.04
C PHE A 19 70.73 -25.78 17.03
N VAL A 20 70.17 -26.83 17.63
CA VAL A 20 68.74 -27.01 17.82
C VAL A 20 68.13 -25.85 18.62
N PHE A 21 68.79 -25.48 19.72
CA PHE A 21 68.38 -24.33 20.54
C PHE A 21 68.42 -23.03 19.76
N GLY A 22 69.45 -22.80 18.92
CA GLY A 22 69.51 -21.65 18.02
C GLY A 22 68.36 -21.61 17.01
N LEU A 23 68.01 -22.77 16.43
CA LEU A 23 66.84 -22.85 15.55
C LEU A 23 65.52 -22.51 16.27
N ILE A 24 65.35 -22.99 17.49
CA ILE A 24 64.17 -22.66 18.30
C ILE A 24 64.13 -21.16 18.61
N VAL A 25 65.24 -20.53 19.00
CA VAL A 25 65.31 -19.08 19.26
C VAL A 25 64.99 -18.29 18.00
N ILE A 26 65.56 -18.66 16.83
CA ILE A 26 65.25 -18.02 15.54
C ILE A 26 63.77 -18.19 15.22
N GLN A 27 63.19 -19.36 15.41
CA GLN A 27 61.78 -19.60 15.15
C GLN A 27 60.86 -18.79 16.12
N LEU A 28 61.23 -18.73 17.39
CA LEU A 28 60.53 -17.89 18.37
C LEU A 28 60.62 -16.40 18.00
N PHE A 29 61.82 -15.92 17.61
CA PHE A 29 61.99 -14.55 17.13
C PHE A 29 61.11 -14.26 15.88
N ARG A 30 61.08 -15.20 14.92
CA ARG A 30 60.24 -15.09 13.75
C ARG A 30 58.74 -15.01 14.10
N LEU A 31 58.29 -15.82 15.04
CA LEU A 31 56.91 -15.85 15.50
C LEU A 31 56.53 -14.61 16.32
N GLN A 32 57.37 -14.26 17.30
CA GLN A 32 57.06 -13.23 18.32
C GLN A 32 57.40 -11.80 17.86
N VAL A 33 58.35 -11.64 16.93
CA VAL A 33 58.78 -10.31 16.48
C VAL A 33 58.36 -10.06 15.02
N LEU A 34 58.81 -10.89 14.10
CA LEU A 34 58.56 -10.64 12.66
C LEU A 34 57.10 -10.88 12.27
N ASN A 35 56.46 -11.91 12.78
CA ASN A 35 55.09 -12.28 12.47
C ASN A 35 54.09 -11.89 13.58
N HIS A 36 54.50 -11.13 14.59
CA HIS A 36 53.66 -10.76 15.72
C HIS A 36 52.34 -10.12 15.29
N LYS A 37 52.43 -9.10 14.44
CA LYS A 37 51.23 -8.41 13.92
C LYS A 37 50.28 -9.35 13.18
N LEU A 38 50.80 -10.27 12.37
CA LEU A 38 50.01 -11.24 11.62
C LEU A 38 49.25 -12.19 12.57
N TYR A 39 49.95 -12.75 13.54
CA TYR A 39 49.34 -13.70 14.49
C TYR A 39 48.41 -12.99 15.49
N ALA A 40 48.76 -11.79 15.96
CA ALA A 40 47.89 -10.98 16.79
C ALA A 40 46.61 -10.61 16.06
N THR A 41 46.69 -10.22 14.78
CA THR A 41 45.50 -9.94 13.94
C THR A 41 44.63 -11.18 13.75
N LYS A 42 45.24 -12.34 13.46
CA LYS A 42 44.50 -13.60 13.32
C LYS A 42 43.86 -14.05 14.66
N ALA A 43 44.56 -13.91 15.77
CA ALA A 43 44.02 -14.21 17.11
C ALA A 43 42.82 -13.27 17.42
N ASN A 44 42.98 -11.97 17.20
CA ASN A 44 41.90 -11.00 17.39
C ASN A 44 40.70 -11.31 16.49
N GLN A 45 40.91 -11.69 15.22
CA GLN A 45 39.81 -12.07 14.32
C GLN A 45 39.06 -13.34 14.78
N GLN A 46 39.77 -14.31 15.40
CA GLN A 46 39.16 -15.52 15.97
C GLN A 46 38.44 -15.26 17.30
N GLN A 47 38.89 -14.26 18.06
CA GLN A 47 38.30 -13.90 19.36
C GLN A 47 37.16 -12.91 19.27
N ILE A 48 36.98 -12.19 18.15
CA ILE A 48 35.90 -11.23 17.99
C ILE A 48 34.61 -11.94 17.58
N MET A 49 33.65 -11.93 18.47
CA MET A 49 32.26 -12.28 18.18
C MET A 49 31.52 -11.02 17.67
N LYS A 50 30.94 -11.11 16.49
CA LYS A 50 30.02 -10.10 15.95
C LYS A 50 28.61 -10.61 16.11
N SER A 51 27.79 -9.90 16.85
CA SER A 51 26.37 -10.19 17.01
C SER A 51 25.55 -8.99 16.48
N THR A 52 24.56 -9.27 15.66
CA THR A 52 23.63 -8.25 15.17
C THR A 52 22.61 -7.95 16.26
N ILE A 53 22.43 -6.68 16.59
CA ILE A 53 21.31 -6.19 17.41
C ILE A 53 20.20 -5.86 16.44
N PHE A 54 19.15 -6.67 16.37
CA PHE A 54 18.05 -6.43 15.45
C PHE A 54 17.24 -5.21 15.88
N ALA A 55 16.96 -4.34 14.92
CA ALA A 55 15.99 -3.27 15.08
C ALA A 55 14.57 -3.87 15.17
N LYS A 56 13.72 -3.27 15.98
CA LYS A 56 12.29 -3.61 15.98
C LYS A 56 11.63 -2.94 14.79
N ARG A 57 10.83 -3.71 14.06
CA ARG A 57 10.02 -3.13 12.98
C ARG A 57 8.98 -2.19 13.58
N GLY A 58 8.77 -1.02 12.98
CA GLY A 58 7.77 -0.05 13.40
C GLY A 58 6.36 -0.65 13.36
N GLU A 59 5.51 -0.26 14.27
CA GLU A 59 4.10 -0.63 14.33
C GLU A 59 3.25 0.29 13.45
N ILE A 60 2.06 -0.18 13.04
CA ILE A 60 1.13 0.61 12.23
C ILE A 60 -0.15 0.82 13.02
N TYR A 61 -0.59 2.05 13.07
CA TYR A 61 -1.78 2.51 13.79
C TYR A 61 -2.80 3.08 12.81
N PHE A 62 -4.08 2.85 13.10
CA PHE A 62 -5.19 3.60 12.53
C PHE A 62 -5.66 4.66 13.52
N LEU A 63 -6.57 5.50 13.09
CA LEU A 63 -7.27 6.44 13.97
C LEU A 63 -8.63 5.83 14.40
N ASP A 64 -8.98 6.02 15.65
CA ASP A 64 -10.34 5.92 16.15
C ASP A 64 -10.72 7.35 16.57
N GLY A 65 -11.26 8.06 15.63
CA GLY A 65 -11.35 9.50 15.73
C GLY A 65 -9.99 10.20 15.70
N ASP A 66 -9.58 10.77 16.83
CA ASP A 66 -8.26 11.40 16.99
C ASP A 66 -7.26 10.51 17.75
N THR A 67 -7.70 9.35 18.20
CA THR A 67 -6.89 8.44 19.02
C THR A 67 -6.24 7.37 18.15
N PRO A 68 -4.90 7.26 18.10
CA PRO A 68 -4.22 6.16 17.44
C PRO A 68 -4.48 4.82 18.12
N VAL A 69 -4.88 3.81 17.34
CA VAL A 69 -5.07 2.43 17.79
C VAL A 69 -4.16 1.49 17.00
N PRO A 70 -3.44 0.58 17.65
CA PRO A 70 -2.51 -0.30 16.94
C PRO A 70 -3.28 -1.35 16.12
N ILE A 71 -2.94 -1.44 14.84
CA ILE A 71 -3.54 -2.38 13.87
C ILE A 71 -2.54 -3.46 13.46
N VAL A 72 -1.27 -3.10 13.37
CA VAL A 72 -0.20 -4.05 13.08
C VAL A 72 0.87 -3.92 14.14
N MET A 73 1.12 -5.01 14.87
CA MET A 73 2.01 -5.04 16.02
C MET A 73 3.10 -6.09 15.86
N ASN A 74 4.11 -6.01 16.74
CA ASN A 74 5.14 -7.01 16.85
C ASN A 74 4.91 -7.87 18.10
N LYS A 75 4.82 -9.18 17.91
CA LYS A 75 4.80 -10.17 18.98
C LYS A 75 6.19 -10.78 19.13
N LYS A 76 6.69 -10.78 20.35
CA LYS A 76 7.96 -11.45 20.67
C LYS A 76 7.81 -12.95 20.48
N THR A 77 8.72 -13.53 19.70
CA THR A 77 8.82 -14.96 19.43
C THR A 77 10.29 -15.36 19.41
N TYR A 78 10.56 -16.63 19.17
CA TYR A 78 11.91 -17.16 19.13
C TYR A 78 12.13 -18.01 17.89
N THR A 79 13.34 -17.93 17.37
CA THR A 79 13.86 -18.86 16.35
C THR A 79 14.75 -19.85 17.06
N ILE A 80 14.49 -21.14 16.84
CA ILE A 80 15.29 -22.23 17.39
C ILE A 80 16.23 -22.72 16.29
N SER A 81 17.51 -22.77 16.62
CA SER A 81 18.57 -23.30 15.78
C SER A 81 19.36 -24.38 16.50
N ILE A 82 20.01 -25.25 15.75
CA ILE A 82 20.89 -26.25 16.27
C ILE A 82 22.27 -26.17 15.62
N ASP A 83 23.27 -26.62 16.33
CA ASP A 83 24.58 -26.98 15.81
C ASP A 83 24.62 -28.50 15.53
N PRO A 84 24.45 -28.94 14.25
CA PRO A 84 24.41 -30.36 13.94
C PRO A 84 25.65 -31.14 14.41
N SER A 85 26.83 -30.50 14.42
CA SER A 85 28.09 -31.13 14.83
C SER A 85 28.10 -31.50 16.32
N LEU A 86 27.41 -30.75 17.18
CA LEU A 86 27.25 -31.01 18.60
C LEU A 86 26.12 -31.99 18.91
N VAL A 87 25.04 -31.89 18.14
CA VAL A 87 23.80 -32.68 18.33
C VAL A 87 23.94 -34.11 17.84
N VAL A 88 24.83 -34.38 16.85
CA VAL A 88 24.93 -35.69 16.15
C VAL A 88 25.05 -36.88 17.07
N LYS A 89 25.78 -36.76 18.20
CA LYS A 89 25.98 -37.85 19.16
C LYS A 89 24.72 -38.25 19.94
N LYS A 90 23.75 -37.35 20.07
CA LYS A 90 22.47 -37.54 20.76
C LYS A 90 21.29 -37.19 19.83
N ARG A 91 21.47 -37.43 18.53
CA ARG A 91 20.56 -37.02 17.49
C ARG A 91 19.10 -37.39 17.79
N GLU A 92 18.84 -38.69 18.04
CA GLU A 92 17.47 -39.20 18.24
C GLU A 92 16.81 -38.59 19.48
N GLU A 93 17.56 -38.48 20.60
CA GLU A 93 17.05 -37.88 21.84
C GLU A 93 16.68 -36.41 21.64
N ILE A 94 17.60 -35.62 21.05
CA ILE A 94 17.45 -34.17 20.92
C ILE A 94 16.37 -33.84 19.88
N THR A 95 16.36 -34.51 18.73
CA THR A 95 15.32 -34.28 17.69
C THR A 95 13.93 -34.63 18.18
N LYS A 96 13.79 -35.75 18.93
CA LYS A 96 12.52 -36.12 19.54
C LYS A 96 12.03 -35.08 20.54
N LYS A 97 12.90 -34.56 21.40
CA LYS A 97 12.56 -33.50 22.36
C LYS A 97 12.18 -32.17 21.66
N ILE A 98 12.90 -31.79 20.59
CA ILE A 98 12.56 -30.62 19.81
C ILE A 98 11.17 -30.78 19.17
N ASP A 99 10.89 -31.96 18.58
CA ASP A 99 9.59 -32.23 17.96
C ASP A 99 8.45 -32.30 18.99
N GLU A 100 8.70 -32.81 20.20
CA GLU A 100 7.72 -32.82 21.30
C GLU A 100 7.36 -31.41 21.79
N ILE A 101 8.37 -30.51 21.91
CA ILE A 101 8.17 -29.19 22.52
C ILE A 101 7.77 -28.15 21.47
N VAL A 102 8.47 -28.10 20.32
CA VAL A 102 8.30 -27.06 19.30
C VAL A 102 7.91 -27.57 17.92
N GLY A 103 7.44 -28.81 17.84
CA GLY A 103 7.09 -29.50 16.57
C GLY A 103 6.11 -28.73 15.72
N ALA A 104 5.11 -28.04 16.32
CA ALA A 104 4.15 -27.21 15.63
C ALA A 104 4.76 -25.99 14.90
N TYR A 105 5.98 -25.60 15.27
CA TYR A 105 6.71 -24.44 14.75
C TYR A 105 7.90 -24.83 13.86
N ARG A 106 8.05 -26.13 13.55
CA ARG A 106 9.12 -26.65 12.71
C ARG A 106 9.11 -26.04 11.31
N VAL A 107 10.31 -25.75 10.80
CA VAL A 107 10.48 -25.48 9.37
C VAL A 107 10.20 -26.76 8.55
N LYS A 108 9.86 -26.63 7.28
CA LYS A 108 9.49 -27.76 6.41
C LYS A 108 10.64 -28.76 6.14
N THR A 109 11.86 -28.44 6.54
CA THR A 109 13.05 -29.25 6.32
C THR A 109 13.07 -30.47 7.21
N GLY A 110 13.29 -31.66 6.64
CA GLY A 110 13.40 -32.92 7.39
C GLY A 110 14.73 -33.03 8.15
N TRP A 111 14.73 -33.88 9.21
CA TRP A 111 15.94 -34.07 10.03
C TRP A 111 17.12 -34.63 9.24
N ASP A 112 16.92 -35.46 8.22
CA ASP A 112 17.99 -36.01 7.39
C ASP A 112 18.74 -34.92 6.60
N GLU A 113 18.01 -33.92 6.11
CA GLU A 113 18.61 -32.78 5.43
C GLU A 113 19.38 -31.87 6.39
N VAL A 114 18.88 -31.71 7.61
CA VAL A 114 19.57 -30.96 8.68
C VAL A 114 20.94 -31.55 9.00
N PHE A 115 21.07 -32.89 9.01
CA PHE A 115 22.29 -33.62 9.32
C PHE A 115 23.08 -34.10 8.08
N ALA A 116 22.69 -33.70 6.87
CA ALA A 116 23.36 -34.09 5.64
C ALA A 116 24.82 -33.56 5.57
N ASP A 117 25.11 -32.43 6.22
CA ASP A 117 26.45 -31.85 6.32
C ASP A 117 26.94 -31.86 7.77
N PRO A 118 27.87 -32.76 8.12
CA PRO A 118 28.41 -32.93 9.49
C PRO A 118 29.21 -31.71 10.01
N GLU A 119 29.74 -30.90 9.10
CA GLU A 119 30.53 -29.70 9.43
C GLU A 119 29.67 -28.44 9.64
N ARG A 120 28.40 -28.53 9.36
CA ARG A 120 27.46 -27.42 9.54
C ARG A 120 27.30 -27.13 11.04
N LYS A 121 27.51 -25.84 11.40
CA LYS A 121 27.43 -25.37 12.79
C LYS A 121 26.16 -24.62 13.14
N TYR A 122 25.31 -24.36 12.18
CA TYR A 122 24.07 -23.61 12.38
C TYR A 122 22.98 -24.08 11.42
N PHE A 123 21.84 -24.44 11.95
CA PHE A 123 20.64 -24.74 11.18
C PHE A 123 19.39 -24.32 11.93
N VAL A 124 18.51 -23.53 11.30
CA VAL A 124 17.21 -23.13 11.87
C VAL A 124 16.23 -24.30 11.77
N VAL A 125 15.74 -24.77 12.91
CA VAL A 125 14.83 -25.91 13.00
C VAL A 125 13.39 -25.53 13.32
N ALA A 126 13.16 -24.39 13.99
CA ALA A 126 11.82 -23.86 14.24
C ALA A 126 11.84 -22.32 14.23
N LYS A 127 10.72 -21.72 13.80
CA LYS A 127 10.53 -20.26 13.75
C LYS A 127 9.22 -19.88 14.46
N ASN A 128 9.15 -18.62 14.91
CA ASN A 128 7.95 -18.05 15.54
C ASN A 128 7.50 -18.79 16.81
N VAL A 129 8.44 -19.40 17.52
CA VAL A 129 8.17 -20.17 18.74
C VAL A 129 7.75 -19.22 19.87
N PRO A 130 6.62 -19.42 20.55
CA PRO A 130 6.20 -18.60 21.68
C PRO A 130 7.17 -18.75 22.88
N TYR A 131 7.16 -17.74 23.77
CA TYR A 131 8.03 -17.73 24.95
C TYR A 131 7.87 -18.97 25.83
N HIS A 132 6.63 -19.43 26.08
CA HIS A 132 6.40 -20.58 26.97
C HIS A 132 7.02 -21.87 26.44
N GLU A 133 6.93 -22.13 25.12
CA GLU A 133 7.54 -23.30 24.48
C GLU A 133 9.09 -23.17 24.46
N THR A 134 9.58 -21.96 24.18
CA THR A 134 11.03 -21.69 24.24
C THR A 134 11.59 -21.92 25.66
N ASN A 135 10.84 -21.51 26.68
CA ASN A 135 11.22 -21.72 28.06
C ASN A 135 11.23 -23.22 28.43
N ASN A 136 10.25 -24.00 27.92
CA ASN A 136 10.26 -25.47 28.09
C ASN A 136 11.48 -26.10 27.42
N LEU A 137 11.83 -25.64 26.22
CA LEU A 137 13.02 -26.11 25.50
C LEU A 137 14.31 -25.76 26.24
N LYS A 138 14.41 -24.55 26.80
CA LYS A 138 15.54 -24.10 27.61
C LYS A 138 15.72 -24.93 28.91
N ASN A 139 14.61 -25.26 29.57
CA ASN A 139 14.63 -26.10 30.77
C ASN A 139 15.04 -27.55 30.47
N ALA A 140 14.94 -28.00 29.23
CA ALA A 140 15.39 -29.32 28.80
C ALA A 140 16.92 -29.40 28.64
N ASP A 141 17.66 -28.30 28.72
CA ASP A 141 19.12 -28.16 28.69
C ASP A 141 19.82 -28.99 27.59
N LEU A 142 19.33 -28.78 26.35
CA LEU A 142 19.79 -29.57 25.21
C LEU A 142 21.06 -28.97 24.60
N THR A 143 22.17 -29.68 24.73
CA THR A 143 23.47 -29.26 24.17
C THR A 143 23.40 -29.09 22.66
N GLY A 144 23.85 -27.94 22.15
CA GLY A 144 23.86 -27.64 20.71
C GLY A 144 22.51 -27.12 20.17
N VAL A 145 21.55 -26.82 21.05
CA VAL A 145 20.28 -26.15 20.72
C VAL A 145 20.35 -24.70 21.22
N TYR A 146 19.99 -23.75 20.36
CA TYR A 146 20.07 -22.33 20.65
C TYR A 146 18.75 -21.65 20.36
N GLU A 147 18.32 -20.74 21.21
CA GLU A 147 17.21 -19.86 21.03
C GLU A 147 17.68 -18.44 20.71
N GLN A 148 17.08 -17.83 19.71
CA GLN A 148 17.29 -16.44 19.36
C GLN A 148 15.96 -15.69 19.41
N GLU A 149 15.92 -14.61 20.18
CA GLU A 149 14.75 -13.73 20.21
C GLU A 149 14.53 -13.11 18.84
N THR A 150 13.30 -13.21 18.35
CA THR A 150 12.81 -12.63 17.09
C THR A 150 11.44 -12.01 17.31
N THR A 151 10.91 -11.32 16.31
CA THR A 151 9.56 -10.79 16.35
C THR A 151 8.75 -11.33 15.18
N THR A 152 7.47 -11.59 15.42
CA THR A 152 6.50 -11.95 14.39
C THR A 152 5.48 -10.85 14.26
N ARG A 153 5.11 -10.53 13.01
CA ARG A 153 4.09 -9.55 12.70
C ARG A 153 2.69 -10.10 13.03
N VAL A 154 1.88 -9.31 13.71
CA VAL A 154 0.53 -9.70 14.15
C VAL A 154 -0.49 -8.68 13.63
N TYR A 155 -1.58 -9.18 13.09
CA TYR A 155 -2.70 -8.42 12.52
C TYR A 155 -3.98 -8.75 13.31
N PRO A 156 -4.23 -8.07 14.45
CA PRO A 156 -5.35 -8.43 15.35
C PRO A 156 -6.73 -8.29 14.72
N GLU A 157 -6.88 -7.38 13.76
CA GLU A 157 -8.15 -7.12 13.06
C GLU A 157 -8.36 -8.05 11.84
N GLY A 158 -7.48 -9.07 11.65
CA GLY A 158 -7.62 -10.06 10.60
C GLY A 158 -7.54 -9.47 9.19
N GLU A 159 -8.64 -9.51 8.44
CA GLU A 159 -8.71 -9.05 7.04
C GLU A 159 -8.84 -7.53 6.88
N MET A 160 -9.10 -6.79 7.98
CA MET A 160 -9.35 -5.35 7.90
C MET A 160 -8.20 -4.61 7.20
N ALA A 161 -8.52 -3.88 6.15
CA ALA A 161 -7.60 -3.10 5.32
C ALA A 161 -6.38 -3.87 4.81
N ALA A 162 -6.48 -5.19 4.65
CA ALA A 162 -5.35 -6.06 4.30
C ALA A 162 -4.58 -5.59 3.06
N GLN A 163 -5.30 -5.13 2.02
CA GLN A 163 -4.70 -4.61 0.79
C GLN A 163 -3.97 -3.27 1.00
N VAL A 164 -4.44 -2.46 1.96
CA VAL A 164 -3.78 -1.20 2.34
C VAL A 164 -2.56 -1.48 3.20
N LEU A 165 -2.67 -2.40 4.15
CA LEU A 165 -1.58 -2.75 5.07
C LEU A 165 -0.46 -3.51 4.36
N GLY A 166 -0.80 -4.51 3.54
CA GLY A 166 0.15 -5.49 3.03
C GLY A 166 0.52 -6.53 4.10
N PHE A 167 1.66 -7.19 3.93
CA PHE A 167 2.15 -8.20 4.87
C PHE A 167 3.68 -8.22 4.92
N VAL A 168 4.23 -8.90 5.93
CA VAL A 168 5.66 -9.17 6.04
C VAL A 168 5.92 -10.64 5.74
N ASN A 169 6.86 -10.92 4.83
CA ASN A 169 7.21 -12.27 4.42
C ASN A 169 8.09 -12.99 5.47
N GLN A 170 8.47 -14.24 5.20
CA GLN A 170 9.29 -15.04 6.12
C GLN A 170 10.72 -14.51 6.31
N GLU A 171 11.19 -13.70 5.37
CA GLU A 171 12.51 -13.04 5.41
C GLU A 171 12.47 -11.74 6.22
N GLY A 172 11.28 -11.30 6.67
CA GLY A 172 11.09 -10.06 7.44
C GLY A 172 10.92 -8.82 6.57
N GLU A 173 10.73 -8.99 5.26
CA GLU A 173 10.54 -7.91 4.31
C GLU A 173 9.06 -7.62 4.09
N GLY A 174 8.71 -6.34 4.07
CA GLY A 174 7.35 -5.88 3.76
C GLY A 174 7.01 -6.11 2.29
N GLN A 175 5.79 -6.58 2.05
CA GLN A 175 5.26 -6.89 0.72
C GLN A 175 3.90 -6.24 0.56
N TYR A 176 3.68 -5.61 -0.60
CA TYR A 176 2.44 -4.90 -0.92
C TYR A 176 2.07 -3.81 0.10
N GLY A 177 1.01 -3.08 -0.15
CA GLY A 177 0.47 -2.09 0.78
C GLY A 177 1.52 -1.18 1.43
N VAL A 178 1.23 -0.66 2.61
CA VAL A 178 2.11 0.18 3.43
C VAL A 178 3.36 -0.59 3.88
N GLU A 179 3.21 -1.88 4.22
CA GLU A 179 4.34 -2.74 4.61
C GLU A 179 5.42 -2.80 3.53
N GLY A 180 5.00 -2.89 2.25
CA GLY A 180 5.90 -2.91 1.10
C GLY A 180 6.43 -1.53 0.75
N SER A 181 5.54 -0.54 0.58
CA SER A 181 5.90 0.80 0.10
C SER A 181 6.77 1.56 1.08
N LEU A 182 6.51 1.41 2.38
CA LEU A 182 7.25 2.08 3.47
C LEU A 182 8.15 1.09 4.23
N ASN A 183 8.58 0.01 3.54
CA ASN A 183 9.40 -1.03 4.18
C ASN A 183 10.68 -0.47 4.81
N LYS A 184 11.32 0.50 4.18
CA LYS A 184 12.56 1.12 4.67
C LYS A 184 12.34 1.87 5.99
N GLU A 185 11.26 2.65 6.07
CA GLU A 185 10.87 3.40 7.26
C GLU A 185 10.48 2.48 8.41
N LEU A 186 9.76 1.40 8.09
CA LEU A 186 9.27 0.44 9.06
C LEU A 186 10.37 -0.50 9.58
N THR A 187 11.35 -0.90 8.77
CA THR A 187 12.36 -1.91 9.16
C THR A 187 13.38 -1.38 10.17
N GLY A 188 13.73 -0.08 10.11
CA GLY A 188 14.78 0.49 10.94
C GLY A 188 16.19 0.07 10.52
N GLU A 189 17.17 0.31 11.39
CA GLU A 189 18.59 0.01 11.14
C GLU A 189 19.14 -0.92 12.24
N ASN A 190 19.66 -2.09 11.84
CA ASN A 190 20.26 -3.02 12.79
C ASN A 190 21.54 -2.45 13.41
N GLY A 191 21.70 -2.70 14.68
CA GLY A 191 22.93 -2.41 15.43
C GLY A 191 23.95 -3.54 15.33
N LEU A 192 25.13 -3.31 15.91
CA LEU A 192 26.22 -4.25 15.93
C LEU A 192 26.84 -4.31 17.33
N LEU A 193 26.95 -5.51 17.90
CA LEU A 193 27.73 -5.79 19.08
C LEU A 193 28.97 -6.56 18.65
N LYS A 194 30.16 -5.97 18.86
CA LYS A 194 31.44 -6.65 18.75
C LYS A 194 31.93 -6.88 20.16
N THR A 195 32.19 -8.13 20.51
CA THR A 195 32.67 -8.52 21.83
C THR A 195 33.87 -9.46 21.68
N VAL A 196 34.89 -9.32 22.52
CA VAL A 196 35.96 -10.28 22.61
C VAL A 196 35.47 -11.45 23.46
N LYS A 197 35.71 -12.68 23.01
CA LYS A 197 35.33 -13.92 23.71
C LYS A 197 36.56 -14.72 24.09
N ASP A 198 36.45 -15.50 25.16
CA ASP A 198 37.45 -16.48 25.55
C ASP A 198 37.40 -17.77 24.68
N SER A 199 38.28 -18.73 24.99
CA SER A 199 38.33 -20.05 24.33
C SER A 199 37.03 -20.87 24.45
N ASN A 200 36.18 -20.55 25.42
CA ASN A 200 34.91 -21.23 25.71
C ASN A 200 33.72 -20.46 25.14
N ASN A 201 33.95 -19.47 24.24
CA ASN A 201 32.93 -18.58 23.66
C ASN A 201 32.21 -17.65 24.66
N VAL A 202 32.76 -17.47 25.89
CA VAL A 202 32.18 -16.57 26.88
C VAL A 202 32.61 -15.13 26.58
N PRO A 203 31.68 -14.14 26.45
CA PRO A 203 32.03 -12.75 26.23
C PRO A 203 32.88 -12.20 27.39
N LEU A 204 34.05 -11.64 27.08
CA LEU A 204 34.89 -10.94 28.03
C LEU A 204 34.43 -9.50 28.17
N THR A 205 34.01 -9.12 29.36
CA THR A 205 33.56 -7.75 29.67
C THR A 205 34.72 -6.76 29.91
N ILE A 206 35.96 -7.23 29.80
CA ILE A 206 37.16 -6.46 30.14
C ILE A 206 37.87 -6.04 28.86
N GLY A 207 37.96 -4.73 28.60
CA GLY A 207 38.73 -4.12 27.52
C GLY A 207 37.94 -3.04 26.72
N ASN A 208 38.65 -2.05 26.22
CA ASN A 208 38.10 -0.97 25.39
C ASN A 208 37.74 -1.42 23.96
N GLU A 209 37.74 -2.72 23.66
CA GLU A 209 37.52 -3.28 22.31
C GLU A 209 36.07 -3.68 22.05
N ASN A 210 35.18 -3.55 23.03
CA ASN A 210 33.76 -3.82 22.87
C ASN A 210 33.09 -2.63 22.18
N VAL A 211 32.72 -2.80 20.92
CA VAL A 211 31.98 -1.80 20.16
C VAL A 211 30.49 -2.16 20.14
N LYS A 212 29.66 -1.29 20.71
CA LYS A 212 28.21 -1.40 20.65
C LYS A 212 27.67 -0.27 19.79
N ILE A 213 27.18 -0.60 18.60
CA ILE A 213 26.38 0.29 17.78
C ILE A 213 24.92 -0.06 18.09
N PRO A 214 24.14 0.86 18.69
CA PRO A 214 22.74 0.56 19.00
C PRO A 214 21.93 0.40 17.73
N ALA A 215 20.92 -0.47 17.76
CA ALA A 215 19.91 -0.51 16.71
C ALA A 215 19.05 0.75 16.76
N LYS A 216 18.56 1.18 15.61
CA LYS A 216 17.53 2.21 15.49
C LYS A 216 16.24 1.53 15.05
N ASP A 217 15.24 1.50 15.92
CA ASP A 217 13.95 0.92 15.62
C ASP A 217 13.27 1.65 14.45
N GLY A 218 12.43 0.93 13.71
CA GLY A 218 11.63 1.49 12.64
C GLY A 218 10.58 2.47 13.17
N LYS A 219 10.07 3.32 12.29
CA LYS A 219 9.07 4.33 12.63
C LYS A 219 7.72 3.67 12.90
N ASN A 220 7.06 4.05 13.97
CA ASN A 220 5.68 3.68 14.25
C ASN A 220 4.76 4.65 13.50
N LEU A 221 4.12 4.18 12.45
CA LEU A 221 3.32 5.02 11.55
C LEU A 221 1.86 5.06 12.00
N VAL A 222 1.27 6.26 12.00
CA VAL A 222 -0.17 6.45 12.19
C VAL A 222 -0.76 6.81 10.83
N LEU A 223 -1.68 5.97 10.34
CA LEU A 223 -2.35 6.19 9.07
C LEU A 223 -3.58 7.09 9.26
N THR A 224 -4.02 7.72 8.17
CA THR A 224 -5.23 8.55 8.14
C THR A 224 -6.52 7.72 8.17
N ILE A 225 -6.40 6.40 7.97
CA ILE A 225 -7.53 5.47 8.01
C ILE A 225 -8.20 5.54 9.39
N ASP A 226 -9.50 5.85 9.40
CA ASP A 226 -10.34 5.71 10.60
C ASP A 226 -10.87 4.28 10.67
N ARG A 227 -10.60 3.59 11.79
CA ARG A 227 -10.95 2.18 11.99
C ARG A 227 -12.44 1.90 11.81
N ASN A 228 -13.31 2.82 12.26
CA ASN A 228 -14.76 2.63 12.21
C ASN A 228 -15.30 2.88 10.78
N ILE A 229 -14.78 3.91 10.10
CA ILE A 229 -15.13 4.19 8.71
C ILE A 229 -14.64 3.05 7.80
N GLN A 230 -13.42 2.54 8.02
CA GLN A 230 -12.86 1.40 7.29
C GLN A 230 -13.75 0.16 7.45
N LYS A 231 -14.11 -0.17 8.69
CA LYS A 231 -15.00 -1.31 8.99
C LYS A 231 -16.32 -1.17 8.23
N LYS A 232 -16.97 0.00 8.31
CA LYS A 232 -18.24 0.24 7.61
C LYS A 232 -18.09 0.17 6.09
N ALA A 233 -16.99 0.67 5.54
CA ALA A 233 -16.73 0.59 4.10
C ALA A 233 -16.58 -0.87 3.64
N GLU A 234 -15.88 -1.70 4.39
CA GLU A 234 -15.73 -3.13 4.09
C GLU A 234 -17.05 -3.89 4.22
N GLU A 235 -17.83 -3.62 5.27
CA GLU A 235 -19.17 -4.18 5.44
C GLU A 235 -20.08 -3.82 4.26
N ALA A 236 -20.11 -2.56 3.84
CA ALA A 236 -20.94 -2.12 2.73
C ALA A 236 -20.53 -2.77 1.39
N VAL A 237 -19.22 -2.89 1.13
CA VAL A 237 -18.71 -3.61 -0.05
C VAL A 237 -19.08 -5.09 0.01
N ASP A 238 -18.90 -5.73 1.16
CA ASP A 238 -19.20 -7.16 1.35
C ASP A 238 -20.69 -7.47 1.20
N GLU A 239 -21.57 -6.68 1.82
CA GLU A 239 -23.02 -6.83 1.73
C GLU A 239 -23.52 -6.70 0.29
N VAL A 240 -23.07 -5.67 -0.44
CA VAL A 240 -23.51 -5.42 -1.82
C VAL A 240 -22.95 -6.49 -2.76
N THR A 241 -21.67 -6.85 -2.62
CA THR A 241 -21.07 -7.89 -3.48
C THR A 241 -21.73 -9.24 -3.27
N LYS A 242 -22.05 -9.61 -2.04
CA LYS A 242 -22.82 -10.84 -1.72
C LYS A 242 -24.25 -10.77 -2.26
N LYS A 243 -24.97 -9.67 -2.00
CA LYS A 243 -26.37 -9.50 -2.42
C LYS A 243 -26.55 -9.64 -3.93
N PHE A 244 -25.64 -9.09 -4.71
CA PHE A 244 -25.70 -9.11 -6.17
C PHE A 244 -24.80 -10.18 -6.81
N ASN A 245 -24.14 -11.04 -6.00
CA ASN A 245 -23.18 -12.04 -6.45
C ASN A 245 -22.07 -11.43 -7.34
N ILE A 246 -21.45 -10.36 -6.88
CA ILE A 246 -20.39 -9.63 -7.57
C ILE A 246 -19.03 -10.11 -7.07
N THR A 247 -18.07 -10.30 -7.99
CA THR A 247 -16.75 -10.83 -7.65
C THR A 247 -15.85 -9.76 -7.03
N TYR A 248 -15.85 -8.54 -7.61
CA TYR A 248 -14.94 -7.47 -7.21
C TYR A 248 -15.72 -6.22 -6.83
N GLY A 249 -15.41 -5.68 -5.68
CA GLY A 249 -15.99 -4.43 -5.19
C GLY A 249 -14.93 -3.58 -4.51
N SER A 250 -14.96 -2.27 -4.70
CA SER A 250 -14.01 -1.33 -4.09
C SER A 250 -14.71 -0.06 -3.67
N ALA A 251 -14.26 0.51 -2.56
CA ALA A 251 -14.68 1.81 -2.07
C ALA A 251 -13.51 2.58 -1.48
N ILE A 252 -13.45 3.89 -1.72
CA ILE A 252 -12.55 4.82 -1.07
C ILE A 252 -13.36 5.94 -0.43
N VAL A 253 -12.98 6.33 0.79
CA VAL A 253 -13.52 7.49 1.50
C VAL A 253 -12.39 8.47 1.72
N MET A 254 -12.57 9.71 1.26
CA MET A 254 -11.55 10.75 1.27
C MET A 254 -12.07 12.02 1.94
N ASN A 255 -11.24 12.69 2.71
CA ASN A 255 -11.49 14.05 3.16
C ASN A 255 -11.08 15.02 2.05
N PRO A 256 -12.02 15.72 1.40
CA PRO A 256 -11.71 16.57 0.26
C PRO A 256 -10.95 17.85 0.62
N ALA A 257 -10.95 18.26 1.88
CA ALA A 257 -10.24 19.46 2.36
C ALA A 257 -8.76 19.22 2.70
N THR A 258 -8.32 17.94 2.78
CA THR A 258 -6.96 17.60 3.23
C THR A 258 -6.26 16.55 2.37
N GLY A 259 -6.99 15.85 1.50
CA GLY A 259 -6.47 14.71 0.74
C GLY A 259 -6.32 13.43 1.55
N GLN A 260 -6.65 13.43 2.84
CA GLN A 260 -6.53 12.26 3.71
C GLN A 260 -7.51 11.15 3.30
N ILE A 261 -7.01 9.93 3.20
CA ILE A 261 -7.83 8.74 2.97
C ILE A 261 -8.33 8.22 4.30
N LEU A 262 -9.64 8.25 4.48
CA LEU A 262 -10.30 7.82 5.72
C LEU A 262 -10.65 6.32 5.72
N ALA A 263 -10.89 5.75 4.53
CA ALA A 263 -11.06 4.32 4.33
C ALA A 263 -10.75 3.92 2.89
N MET A 264 -10.28 2.68 2.72
CA MET A 264 -10.03 2.07 1.43
C MET A 264 -10.33 0.58 1.53
N ALA A 265 -11.49 0.17 1.01
CA ALA A 265 -12.01 -1.20 1.07
C ALA A 265 -11.95 -1.86 -0.29
N GLY A 266 -11.66 -3.16 -0.33
CA GLY A 266 -11.61 -3.96 -1.54
C GLY A 266 -12.03 -5.42 -1.32
N LYS A 267 -12.69 -6.00 -2.31
CA LYS A 267 -13.01 -7.44 -2.40
C LYS A 267 -12.49 -8.02 -3.71
N PRO A 268 -12.01 -9.29 -3.70
CA PRO A 268 -11.85 -10.18 -2.53
C PRO A 268 -10.76 -9.71 -1.55
N GLY A 269 -10.94 -10.01 -0.27
CA GLY A 269 -9.99 -9.73 0.80
C GLY A 269 -9.09 -10.95 1.11
N TYR A 270 -8.14 -10.78 2.04
CA TYR A 270 -7.30 -11.86 2.57
C TYR A 270 -6.87 -11.53 4.00
N ASN A 271 -6.42 -12.54 4.75
CA ASN A 271 -5.81 -12.34 6.06
C ASN A 271 -4.28 -12.19 5.90
N PRO A 272 -3.65 -11.05 6.24
CA PRO A 272 -2.21 -10.85 6.13
C PRO A 272 -1.37 -11.85 6.92
N ALA A 273 -1.89 -12.35 8.04
CA ALA A 273 -1.23 -13.40 8.82
C ALA A 273 -1.17 -14.75 8.08
N GLU A 274 -2.03 -14.96 7.08
CA GLU A 274 -2.17 -16.19 6.30
C GLU A 274 -1.84 -16.02 4.82
N TYR A 275 -1.09 -14.98 4.46
CA TYR A 275 -0.77 -14.63 3.07
C TYR A 275 -0.28 -15.82 2.22
N ALA A 276 0.45 -16.76 2.83
CA ALA A 276 0.95 -17.95 2.13
C ALA A 276 -0.14 -18.94 1.66
N LYS A 277 -1.40 -18.79 2.12
CA LYS A 277 -2.55 -19.58 1.66
C LYS A 277 -3.23 -18.98 0.43
N VAL A 278 -2.91 -17.74 0.08
CA VAL A 278 -3.49 -17.04 -1.08
C VAL A 278 -2.88 -17.60 -2.36
N THR A 279 -3.73 -18.02 -3.29
CA THR A 279 -3.31 -18.63 -4.56
C THR A 279 -3.26 -17.62 -5.72
N ASP A 280 -4.04 -16.53 -5.65
CA ASP A 280 -4.04 -15.46 -6.64
C ASP A 280 -3.40 -14.19 -6.06
N ALA A 281 -2.19 -13.87 -6.51
CA ALA A 281 -1.45 -12.70 -6.04
C ALA A 281 -2.15 -11.35 -6.33
N LYS A 282 -3.13 -11.31 -7.24
CA LYS A 282 -3.92 -10.09 -7.51
C LYS A 282 -4.72 -9.64 -6.28
N VAL A 283 -5.08 -10.57 -5.39
CA VAL A 283 -5.80 -10.27 -4.15
C VAL A 283 -4.99 -9.37 -3.21
N PHE A 284 -3.65 -9.40 -3.30
CA PHE A 284 -2.78 -8.52 -2.51
C PHE A 284 -2.78 -7.07 -3.00
N GLN A 285 -3.19 -6.83 -4.25
CA GLN A 285 -3.15 -5.50 -4.86
C GLN A 285 -4.35 -4.66 -4.42
N THR A 286 -4.09 -3.39 -4.15
CA THR A 286 -5.15 -2.41 -3.86
C THR A 286 -5.81 -1.98 -5.16
N ASP A 287 -7.04 -2.43 -5.42
CA ASP A 287 -7.79 -2.08 -6.63
C ASP A 287 -7.93 -0.56 -6.82
N ALA A 288 -8.05 0.17 -5.73
CA ALA A 288 -8.23 1.61 -5.77
C ALA A 288 -7.04 2.39 -6.38
N THR A 289 -5.83 1.84 -6.31
CA THR A 289 -4.60 2.49 -6.80
C THR A 289 -3.97 1.77 -7.99
N MET A 290 -4.08 0.44 -8.06
CA MET A 290 -3.31 -0.38 -9.01
C MET A 290 -4.05 -0.69 -10.31
N ASN A 291 -5.39 -0.60 -10.33
CA ASN A 291 -6.19 -0.96 -11.49
C ASN A 291 -6.81 0.26 -12.16
N ALA A 292 -6.27 0.60 -13.33
CA ALA A 292 -6.88 1.62 -14.18
C ALA A 292 -8.05 1.03 -15.00
N PHE A 293 -9.07 1.82 -15.20
CA PHE A 293 -10.28 1.44 -15.94
C PHE A 293 -10.91 2.68 -16.58
N ASN A 294 -11.88 2.48 -17.46
CA ASN A 294 -12.68 3.57 -18.01
C ASN A 294 -13.75 3.97 -16.99
N PRO A 295 -13.71 5.18 -16.37
CA PRO A 295 -14.62 5.53 -15.28
C PRO A 295 -16.05 5.86 -15.75
N ALA A 296 -16.29 5.91 -17.03
CA ALA A 296 -17.56 6.25 -17.65
C ALA A 296 -18.11 7.63 -17.25
N SER A 297 -19.42 7.74 -17.14
CA SER A 297 -20.15 8.99 -16.96
C SER A 297 -19.79 9.82 -15.72
N VAL A 298 -18.96 9.30 -14.79
CA VAL A 298 -18.40 10.13 -13.72
C VAL A 298 -17.50 11.24 -14.29
N CYS A 299 -16.86 11.02 -15.44
CA CYS A 299 -16.02 12.01 -16.12
C CYS A 299 -16.80 13.22 -16.65
N LYS A 300 -18.11 13.11 -16.83
CA LYS A 300 -18.96 14.26 -17.20
C LYS A 300 -18.87 15.38 -16.18
N THR A 301 -18.65 15.04 -14.90
CA THR A 301 -18.44 16.05 -13.85
C THR A 301 -17.23 16.91 -14.14
N PHE A 302 -16.16 16.31 -14.64
CA PHE A 302 -14.91 17.02 -14.97
C PHE A 302 -15.04 17.88 -16.22
N ALA A 303 -15.67 17.36 -17.29
CA ALA A 303 -15.88 18.10 -18.53
C ALA A 303 -16.81 19.32 -18.32
N ILE A 304 -17.89 19.13 -17.55
CA ILE A 304 -18.85 20.19 -17.22
C ILE A 304 -18.20 21.22 -16.28
N ALA A 305 -17.47 20.78 -15.24
CA ALA A 305 -16.73 21.69 -14.36
C ALA A 305 -15.73 22.55 -15.13
N ALA A 306 -14.97 21.95 -16.06
CA ALA A 306 -14.02 22.68 -16.91
C ALA A 306 -14.71 23.77 -17.75
N ALA A 307 -15.87 23.47 -18.36
CA ALA A 307 -16.62 24.43 -19.19
C ALA A 307 -17.24 25.57 -18.34
N ILE A 308 -17.74 25.26 -17.13
CA ILE A 308 -18.25 26.28 -16.19
C ILE A 308 -17.09 27.16 -15.68
N ASP A 309 -15.99 26.57 -15.28
CA ASP A 309 -14.82 27.28 -14.76
C ASP A 309 -14.19 28.21 -15.80
N SER A 310 -14.19 27.79 -17.06
CA SER A 310 -13.77 28.61 -18.21
C SER A 310 -14.74 29.74 -18.54
N GLY A 311 -15.91 29.79 -17.90
CA GLY A 311 -16.94 30.83 -18.13
C GLY A 311 -17.68 30.71 -19.47
N VAL A 312 -17.57 29.55 -20.15
CA VAL A 312 -18.22 29.33 -21.46
C VAL A 312 -19.59 28.63 -21.33
N MET A 313 -19.97 28.24 -20.11
CA MET A 313 -21.18 27.48 -19.84
C MET A 313 -21.71 27.78 -18.43
N THR A 314 -23.03 27.71 -18.27
CA THR A 314 -23.73 27.68 -16.96
C THR A 314 -24.66 26.47 -16.89
N PRO A 315 -25.26 26.15 -15.75
CA PRO A 315 -26.26 25.08 -15.67
C PRO A 315 -27.47 25.28 -16.58
N GLU A 316 -27.82 26.53 -16.84
CA GLU A 316 -28.95 26.96 -17.68
C GLU A 316 -28.59 27.02 -19.17
N THR A 317 -27.31 26.99 -19.54
CA THR A 317 -26.88 26.94 -20.94
C THR A 317 -27.57 25.79 -21.65
N THR A 318 -28.27 26.11 -22.78
CA THR A 318 -29.02 25.14 -23.57
C THR A 318 -28.29 24.73 -24.85
N TYR A 319 -28.63 23.57 -25.35
CA TYR A 319 -28.26 23.08 -26.68
C TYR A 319 -29.36 22.16 -27.22
N TYR A 320 -29.43 22.01 -28.54
CA TYR A 320 -30.38 21.11 -29.17
C TYR A 320 -29.85 19.66 -29.14
N ASN A 321 -30.45 18.82 -28.31
CA ASN A 321 -30.12 17.41 -28.17
C ASN A 321 -30.84 16.55 -29.22
N THR A 322 -30.09 15.72 -29.94
CA THR A 322 -30.59 14.78 -30.94
C THR A 322 -30.54 13.31 -30.48
N ASP A 323 -30.12 13.04 -29.22
CA ASP A 323 -29.84 11.72 -28.66
C ASP A 323 -28.77 10.90 -29.40
N LYS A 324 -28.25 11.43 -30.53
CA LYS A 324 -27.20 10.79 -31.33
C LYS A 324 -26.39 11.85 -32.08
N LEU A 325 -25.06 11.68 -32.04
CA LEU A 325 -24.11 12.45 -32.87
C LEU A 325 -23.26 11.47 -33.69
N VAL A 326 -22.75 11.93 -34.84
CA VAL A 326 -21.75 11.20 -35.61
C VAL A 326 -20.46 12.04 -35.62
N ILE A 327 -19.37 11.50 -35.10
CA ILE A 327 -18.06 12.16 -35.00
C ILE A 327 -17.01 11.24 -35.59
N ASP A 328 -16.25 11.72 -36.57
CA ASP A 328 -15.25 10.92 -37.32
C ASP A 328 -15.87 9.63 -37.91
N GLY A 329 -17.15 9.68 -38.33
CA GLY A 329 -17.89 8.52 -38.83
C GLY A 329 -18.43 7.57 -37.75
N TRP A 330 -18.15 7.80 -36.48
CA TRP A 330 -18.59 6.95 -35.38
C TRP A 330 -19.86 7.49 -34.71
N PRO A 331 -20.91 6.66 -34.54
CA PRO A 331 -22.12 7.06 -33.84
C PRO A 331 -21.88 7.08 -32.33
N ILE A 332 -22.19 8.20 -31.69
CA ILE A 332 -22.20 8.37 -30.23
C ILE A 332 -23.63 8.66 -29.80
N GLU A 333 -24.17 7.85 -28.92
CA GLU A 333 -25.56 7.92 -28.49
C GLU A 333 -25.70 8.12 -26.98
N ASN A 334 -26.80 8.79 -26.60
CA ASN A 334 -27.20 8.80 -25.19
C ASN A 334 -27.72 7.43 -24.77
N ALA A 335 -27.35 6.97 -23.58
CA ALA A 335 -27.87 5.72 -23.02
C ALA A 335 -29.36 5.86 -22.65
N ILE A 336 -29.77 7.02 -22.12
CA ILE A 336 -31.16 7.37 -21.84
C ILE A 336 -31.66 8.17 -23.02
N LYS A 337 -32.75 7.72 -23.66
CA LYS A 337 -33.40 8.35 -24.81
C LYS A 337 -34.61 9.17 -24.36
N GLY A 338 -35.15 10.00 -25.27
CA GLY A 338 -36.38 10.75 -25.08
C GLY A 338 -36.16 12.17 -24.51
N HIS A 339 -34.94 12.66 -24.58
CA HIS A 339 -34.61 14.04 -24.21
C HIS A 339 -34.24 14.90 -25.43
N THR A 340 -34.83 14.59 -26.61
CA THR A 340 -34.60 15.36 -27.83
C THR A 340 -35.22 16.77 -27.72
N GLY A 341 -34.57 17.75 -28.35
CA GLY A 341 -34.99 19.15 -28.32
C GLY A 341 -34.00 20.03 -27.53
N GLU A 342 -34.44 21.23 -27.23
CA GLU A 342 -33.62 22.18 -26.46
C GLU A 342 -33.63 21.84 -24.99
N ILE A 343 -32.44 21.51 -24.42
CA ILE A 343 -32.27 21.08 -23.03
C ILE A 343 -31.09 21.79 -22.37
N SER A 344 -31.14 21.95 -21.06
CA SER A 344 -30.10 22.60 -20.27
C SER A 344 -28.96 21.64 -19.90
N MET A 345 -27.80 22.19 -19.51
CA MET A 345 -26.67 21.45 -19.00
C MET A 345 -26.96 20.80 -17.65
N GLN A 346 -27.87 21.36 -16.84
CA GLN A 346 -28.41 20.68 -15.65
C GLN A 346 -29.07 19.34 -16.04
N THR A 347 -29.90 19.35 -17.09
CA THR A 347 -30.56 18.15 -17.64
C THR A 347 -29.54 17.13 -18.14
N VAL A 348 -28.45 17.59 -18.81
CA VAL A 348 -27.33 16.74 -19.23
C VAL A 348 -26.71 15.98 -18.09
N LEU A 349 -26.37 16.67 -17.00
CA LEU A 349 -25.74 16.03 -15.83
C LEU A 349 -26.72 15.10 -15.12
N THR A 350 -27.98 15.51 -14.98
CA THR A 350 -29.04 14.74 -14.33
C THR A 350 -29.29 13.40 -15.01
N TYR A 351 -29.53 13.42 -16.33
CA TYR A 351 -29.84 12.24 -17.14
C TYR A 351 -28.60 11.59 -17.78
N SER A 352 -27.42 12.14 -17.46
CA SER A 352 -26.15 11.55 -17.93
C SER A 352 -26.00 11.47 -19.44
N LEU A 353 -26.38 12.54 -20.17
CA LEU A 353 -26.41 12.55 -21.62
C LEU A 353 -24.99 12.73 -22.21
N ASN A 354 -24.57 11.83 -23.10
CA ASN A 354 -23.24 11.85 -23.74
C ASN A 354 -23.10 13.07 -24.67
N THR A 355 -24.14 13.34 -25.45
CA THR A 355 -24.17 14.45 -26.42
C THR A 355 -23.94 15.80 -25.76
N GLY A 356 -24.43 16.00 -24.53
CA GLY A 356 -24.25 17.25 -23.79
C GLY A 356 -22.84 17.41 -23.21
N SER A 357 -22.19 16.35 -22.79
CA SER A 357 -20.77 16.44 -22.36
C SER A 357 -19.86 16.76 -23.56
N ILE A 358 -20.19 16.28 -24.76
CA ILE A 358 -19.52 16.67 -26.01
C ILE A 358 -19.77 18.15 -26.32
N GLN A 359 -20.99 18.65 -26.06
CA GLN A 359 -21.28 20.09 -26.22
C GLN A 359 -20.40 20.95 -25.29
N ALA A 360 -20.16 20.51 -24.06
CA ALA A 360 -19.21 21.19 -23.16
C ALA A 360 -17.79 21.28 -23.77
N LEU A 361 -17.29 20.20 -24.41
CA LEU A 361 -16.00 20.22 -25.12
C LEU A 361 -15.99 21.20 -26.30
N LYS A 362 -17.07 21.24 -27.09
CA LYS A 362 -17.21 22.19 -28.21
C LYS A 362 -17.15 23.63 -27.70
N LEU A 363 -17.92 23.95 -26.65
CA LEU A 363 -17.93 25.28 -26.02
C LEU A 363 -16.56 25.67 -25.44
N LEU A 364 -15.82 24.74 -24.84
CA LEU A 364 -14.43 24.96 -24.40
C LEU A 364 -13.55 25.45 -25.56
N GLY A 365 -13.78 24.96 -26.76
CA GLY A 365 -13.10 25.35 -27.98
C GLY A 365 -13.60 26.62 -28.65
N GLY A 366 -14.61 27.29 -28.06
CA GLY A 366 -15.22 28.49 -28.62
C GLY A 366 -16.18 28.24 -29.80
N SER A 367 -16.62 26.99 -29.99
CA SER A 367 -17.56 26.57 -31.05
C SER A 367 -18.81 25.93 -30.45
N ALA A 368 -19.97 26.10 -31.05
CA ALA A 368 -21.17 25.34 -30.69
C ALA A 368 -21.37 24.10 -31.59
N SER A 369 -20.70 24.04 -32.75
CA SER A 369 -20.94 23.05 -33.79
C SER A 369 -19.87 21.99 -33.93
N GLU A 370 -18.60 22.30 -33.65
CA GLU A 370 -17.45 21.40 -33.90
C GLU A 370 -16.50 21.31 -32.74
N ILE A 371 -15.72 20.21 -32.68
CA ILE A 371 -14.63 20.02 -31.74
C ILE A 371 -13.39 20.66 -32.36
N THR A 372 -12.85 21.69 -31.70
CA THR A 372 -11.65 22.38 -32.16
C THR A 372 -10.42 21.88 -31.45
N TYR A 373 -9.23 22.12 -32.02
CA TYR A 373 -7.97 21.83 -31.36
C TYR A 373 -7.85 22.56 -29.99
N GLN A 374 -8.29 23.83 -29.93
CA GLN A 374 -8.33 24.59 -28.68
C GLN A 374 -9.23 23.94 -27.60
N GLY A 375 -10.36 23.34 -28.00
CA GLY A 375 -11.22 22.58 -27.09
C GLY A 375 -10.52 21.36 -26.51
N LYS A 376 -9.78 20.63 -27.37
CA LYS A 376 -8.96 19.49 -26.94
C LYS A 376 -7.84 19.90 -25.98
N GLU A 377 -7.12 21.00 -26.28
CA GLU A 377 -6.07 21.54 -25.40
C GLU A 377 -6.61 21.90 -24.02
N LYS A 378 -7.73 22.64 -23.97
CA LYS A 378 -8.35 23.04 -22.70
C LYS A 378 -8.86 21.83 -21.91
N LEU A 379 -9.53 20.86 -22.56
CA LEU A 379 -9.99 19.66 -21.87
C LEU A 379 -8.81 18.86 -21.30
N TYR A 380 -7.72 18.73 -22.08
CA TYR A 380 -6.52 18.07 -21.64
C TYR A 380 -5.85 18.81 -20.47
N ASP A 381 -5.77 20.15 -20.51
CA ASP A 381 -5.24 20.96 -19.43
C ASP A 381 -6.02 20.73 -18.12
N TYR A 382 -7.36 20.80 -18.17
CA TYR A 382 -8.18 20.51 -17.01
C TYR A 382 -7.98 19.06 -16.51
N TYR A 383 -8.05 18.09 -17.38
CA TYR A 383 -7.97 16.69 -16.99
C TYR A 383 -6.59 16.33 -16.45
N HIS A 384 -5.55 16.63 -17.22
CA HIS A 384 -4.19 16.15 -16.94
C HIS A 384 -3.43 17.07 -15.99
N ASN A 385 -3.50 18.40 -16.18
CA ASN A 385 -2.70 19.32 -15.37
C ASN A 385 -3.41 19.78 -14.10
N ARG A 386 -4.71 20.04 -14.16
CA ARG A 386 -5.45 20.61 -13.04
C ARG A 386 -6.09 19.53 -12.17
N PHE A 387 -6.75 18.53 -12.75
CA PHE A 387 -7.34 17.41 -12.00
C PHE A 387 -6.36 16.25 -11.78
N ASN A 388 -5.13 16.36 -12.28
CA ASN A 388 -4.07 15.36 -12.15
C ASN A 388 -4.45 13.95 -12.64
N LEU A 389 -5.41 13.84 -13.56
CA LEU A 389 -5.84 12.58 -14.17
C LEU A 389 -4.77 12.04 -15.12
N GLY A 390 -4.56 10.73 -15.15
CA GLY A 390 -3.54 10.10 -15.98
C GLY A 390 -2.11 10.35 -15.48
N LYS A 391 -1.93 10.70 -14.20
CA LYS A 391 -0.64 10.87 -13.50
C LYS A 391 -0.61 10.04 -12.22
N TYR A 392 0.59 9.81 -11.71
CA TYR A 392 0.75 9.31 -10.34
C TYR A 392 0.21 10.35 -9.36
N THR A 393 -0.59 9.90 -8.39
CA THR A 393 -1.12 10.78 -7.35
C THR A 393 -0.09 11.09 -6.26
N GLY A 394 0.90 10.19 -6.10
CA GLY A 394 1.93 10.26 -5.07
C GLY A 394 1.46 9.76 -3.71
N ILE A 395 0.37 8.98 -3.65
CA ILE A 395 -0.03 8.28 -2.42
C ILE A 395 1.05 7.28 -2.02
N GLU A 396 1.17 6.98 -0.72
CA GLU A 396 2.18 6.08 -0.15
C GLU A 396 1.88 4.59 -0.40
N LEU A 397 1.29 4.26 -1.55
CA LEU A 397 1.00 2.90 -2.02
C LEU A 397 1.52 2.71 -3.44
N PRO A 398 1.71 1.46 -3.90
CA PRO A 398 1.89 1.20 -5.31
C PRO A 398 0.68 1.71 -6.10
N GLU A 399 0.92 2.39 -7.20
CA GLU A 399 -0.15 2.95 -8.03
C GLU A 399 0.13 2.84 -9.53
N THR A 400 -0.93 2.85 -10.34
CA THR A 400 -0.86 2.94 -11.79
C THR A 400 -1.01 4.38 -12.26
N LYS A 401 -0.26 4.73 -13.30
CA LYS A 401 -0.33 6.09 -13.89
C LYS A 401 -1.66 6.37 -14.60
N GLY A 402 -2.33 5.35 -15.13
CA GLY A 402 -3.45 5.56 -16.04
C GLY A 402 -3.01 6.10 -17.42
N ALA A 403 -3.98 6.51 -18.26
CA ALA A 403 -3.69 7.03 -19.60
C ALA A 403 -4.71 8.05 -20.05
N ILE A 404 -4.22 9.19 -20.54
CA ILE A 404 -4.99 10.23 -21.24
C ILE A 404 -4.17 10.67 -22.46
N VAL A 405 -4.81 10.79 -23.62
CA VAL A 405 -4.13 11.16 -24.88
C VAL A 405 -3.93 12.68 -24.95
N PRO A 406 -2.70 13.17 -25.13
CA PRO A 406 -2.44 14.59 -25.32
C PRO A 406 -2.95 15.10 -26.69
N PRO A 407 -3.30 16.41 -26.81
CA PRO A 407 -3.99 16.93 -28.01
C PRO A 407 -3.14 16.94 -29.28
N ASN A 408 -1.84 16.87 -29.15
CA ASN A 408 -0.88 16.81 -30.27
C ASN A 408 -0.51 15.37 -30.70
N ASP A 409 -1.08 14.35 -30.06
CA ASP A 409 -0.89 12.97 -30.42
C ASP A 409 -1.65 12.61 -31.69
N ILE A 410 -1.14 11.67 -32.48
CA ILE A 410 -1.81 11.18 -33.70
C ILE A 410 -3.17 10.55 -33.41
N ASP A 411 -3.32 9.99 -32.21
CA ASP A 411 -4.54 9.36 -31.73
C ASP A 411 -5.56 10.36 -31.14
N ALA A 412 -5.27 11.67 -31.12
CA ALA A 412 -6.14 12.72 -30.59
C ALA A 412 -7.27 13.10 -31.57
N THR A 413 -8.01 12.10 -32.07
CA THR A 413 -9.15 12.28 -32.96
C THR A 413 -10.31 12.99 -32.25
N ASP A 414 -11.25 13.58 -32.99
CA ASP A 414 -12.42 14.23 -32.39
C ASP A 414 -13.32 13.23 -31.67
N ALA A 415 -13.50 12.04 -32.24
CA ALA A 415 -14.25 10.95 -31.61
C ALA A 415 -13.61 10.51 -30.28
N ARG A 416 -12.26 10.45 -30.20
CA ARG A 416 -11.57 10.09 -28.96
C ARG A 416 -11.77 11.13 -27.86
N TYR A 417 -11.62 12.42 -28.20
CA TYR A 417 -11.86 13.51 -27.26
C TYR A 417 -13.32 13.61 -26.83
N ALA A 418 -14.26 13.40 -27.77
CA ALA A 418 -15.66 13.26 -27.46
C ALA A 418 -15.91 12.15 -26.42
N ASN A 419 -15.32 10.96 -26.61
CA ASN A 419 -15.44 9.84 -25.70
C ASN A 419 -14.82 10.12 -24.33
N MET A 420 -13.71 10.85 -24.26
CA MET A 420 -13.07 11.24 -23.00
C MET A 420 -13.99 12.11 -22.13
N THR A 421 -14.89 12.93 -22.71
CA THR A 421 -15.82 13.75 -21.93
C THR A 421 -16.79 12.95 -21.07
N PHE A 422 -17.07 11.71 -21.46
CA PHE A 422 -17.94 10.80 -20.71
C PHE A 422 -17.22 9.54 -20.24
N GLY A 423 -15.87 9.60 -20.16
CA GLY A 423 -15.04 8.62 -19.45
C GLY A 423 -14.80 7.31 -20.19
N GLN A 424 -14.81 7.35 -21.52
CA GLN A 424 -14.30 6.30 -22.39
C GLN A 424 -13.04 6.77 -23.12
N SER A 425 -12.26 5.84 -23.68
CA SER A 425 -10.99 6.13 -24.36
C SER A 425 -9.91 6.79 -23.48
N LEU A 426 -10.01 6.61 -22.19
CA LEU A 426 -9.03 6.96 -21.16
C LEU A 426 -9.04 5.90 -20.05
N ASP A 427 -7.95 5.75 -19.33
CA ASP A 427 -7.82 4.81 -18.22
C ASP A 427 -7.41 5.56 -16.95
N LEU A 428 -8.20 5.43 -15.88
CA LEU A 428 -7.97 6.11 -14.59
C LEU A 428 -8.15 5.13 -13.43
N SER A 429 -7.41 5.32 -12.35
CA SER A 429 -7.63 4.59 -11.10
C SER A 429 -8.73 5.24 -10.25
N ILE A 430 -9.28 4.47 -9.30
CA ILE A 430 -10.30 4.97 -8.35
C ILE A 430 -9.79 6.20 -7.59
N ILE A 431 -8.52 6.16 -7.12
CA ILE A 431 -7.94 7.27 -6.35
C ILE A 431 -7.79 8.54 -7.18
N GLN A 432 -7.42 8.43 -8.47
CA GLN A 432 -7.35 9.59 -9.36
C GLN A 432 -8.73 10.24 -9.52
N VAL A 433 -9.77 9.43 -9.74
CA VAL A 433 -11.15 9.93 -9.86
C VAL A 433 -11.64 10.57 -8.56
N ALA A 434 -11.37 9.95 -7.40
CA ALA A 434 -11.77 10.49 -6.10
C ALA A 434 -11.06 11.80 -5.78
N SER A 435 -9.75 11.92 -6.05
CA SER A 435 -8.97 13.15 -5.83
C SER A 435 -9.41 14.28 -6.75
N ALA A 436 -9.62 13.98 -8.04
CA ALA A 436 -10.13 14.94 -9.01
C ALA A 436 -11.55 15.42 -8.65
N PHE A 437 -12.42 14.50 -8.25
CA PHE A 437 -13.78 14.84 -7.82
C PHE A 437 -13.77 15.67 -6.54
N SER A 438 -12.86 15.38 -5.61
CA SER A 438 -12.65 16.19 -4.40
C SER A 438 -12.33 17.65 -4.78
N ALA A 439 -11.42 17.86 -5.74
CA ALA A 439 -11.09 19.21 -6.22
C ALA A 439 -12.29 19.90 -6.88
N VAL A 440 -13.16 19.17 -7.57
CA VAL A 440 -14.38 19.75 -8.17
C VAL A 440 -15.35 20.26 -7.09
N VAL A 441 -15.42 19.62 -5.92
CA VAL A 441 -16.46 19.93 -4.92
C VAL A 441 -15.95 20.68 -3.67
N ASN A 442 -14.64 20.86 -3.49
CA ASN A 442 -14.05 21.44 -2.27
C ASN A 442 -13.70 22.94 -2.36
N GLY A 443 -14.01 23.60 -3.45
CA GLY A 443 -13.63 25.00 -3.72
C GLY A 443 -12.62 25.13 -4.86
N GLY A 444 -12.20 24.02 -5.47
CA GLY A 444 -11.29 24.02 -6.60
C GLY A 444 -9.83 23.70 -6.27
N GLU A 445 -9.53 23.29 -5.06
CA GLU A 445 -8.18 22.98 -4.60
C GLU A 445 -7.86 21.50 -4.78
N TYR A 446 -6.76 21.17 -5.46
CA TYR A 446 -6.27 19.79 -5.56
C TYR A 446 -5.35 19.45 -4.39
N TYR A 447 -5.74 18.46 -3.60
CA TYR A 447 -4.91 17.89 -2.55
C TYR A 447 -4.37 16.54 -2.98
N ARG A 448 -3.07 16.33 -2.81
CA ARG A 448 -2.48 15.02 -3.00
C ARG A 448 -3.04 14.04 -1.96
N PRO A 449 -3.54 12.87 -2.38
CA PRO A 449 -4.02 11.88 -1.44
C PRO A 449 -2.89 11.35 -0.56
N THR A 450 -3.18 11.14 0.73
CA THR A 450 -2.19 10.60 1.69
C THR A 450 -2.82 9.63 2.66
N LEU A 451 -2.02 8.64 3.07
CA LEU A 451 -2.32 7.69 4.13
C LEU A 451 -1.61 8.04 5.45
N ILE A 452 -0.73 9.03 5.49
CA ILE A 452 0.08 9.32 6.68
C ILE A 452 -0.55 10.45 7.50
N ALA A 453 -0.99 10.11 8.72
CA ALA A 453 -1.46 11.08 9.72
C ALA A 453 -0.32 11.56 10.63
N GLY A 454 0.73 10.75 10.82
CA GLY A 454 1.86 11.07 11.68
C GLY A 454 2.62 9.84 12.17
N GLU A 455 3.31 10.01 13.29
CA GLU A 455 4.14 8.97 13.92
C GLU A 455 3.86 8.88 15.43
N MET A 456 3.98 7.66 15.99
CA MET A 456 4.06 7.48 17.44
C MET A 456 5.52 7.59 17.88
N LYS A 457 5.85 8.62 18.66
CA LYS A 457 7.20 8.85 19.23
C LYS A 457 7.11 8.88 20.75
N ASP A 458 7.87 8.04 21.42
CA ASP A 458 7.91 7.94 22.88
C ASP A 458 6.51 7.81 23.51
N GLY A 459 5.65 7.01 22.87
CA GLY A 459 4.27 6.78 23.31
C GLY A 459 3.30 7.95 23.05
N LYS A 460 3.73 8.99 22.33
CA LYS A 460 2.91 10.15 21.97
C LYS A 460 2.66 10.20 20.47
N PHE A 461 1.46 10.54 20.09
CA PHE A 461 1.12 10.80 18.69
C PHE A 461 1.62 12.19 18.28
N VAL A 462 2.54 12.20 17.32
CA VAL A 462 3.04 13.40 16.66
C VAL A 462 2.39 13.48 15.28
N ARG A 463 1.37 14.33 15.17
CA ARG A 463 0.62 14.52 13.92
C ARG A 463 1.48 15.23 12.88
N THR A 464 1.43 14.76 11.64
CA THR A 464 2.00 15.49 10.50
C THR A 464 1.16 16.76 10.24
N GLU A 465 1.78 17.86 9.87
CA GLU A 465 1.05 19.05 9.44
C GLU A 465 0.12 18.70 8.27
N LEU A 466 -1.11 19.21 8.30
CA LEU A 466 -2.04 19.02 7.19
C LEU A 466 -1.43 19.59 5.91
N ALA A 467 -1.51 18.82 4.85
CA ALA A 467 -1.03 19.25 3.55
C ALA A 467 -1.77 20.53 3.11
N LYS A 468 -1.03 21.46 2.55
CA LYS A 468 -1.61 22.54 1.76
C LYS A 468 -2.05 21.97 0.41
N ALA A 469 -2.99 22.64 -0.24
CA ALA A 469 -3.33 22.31 -1.62
C ALA A 469 -2.06 22.28 -2.49
N ASP A 470 -1.97 21.28 -3.35
CA ASP A 470 -0.83 21.13 -4.28
C ASP A 470 -0.90 22.23 -5.35
N HIS A 471 -2.12 22.50 -5.82
CA HIS A 471 -2.42 23.57 -6.78
C HIS A 471 -3.93 23.83 -6.88
N ASP A 472 -4.30 24.94 -7.52
CA ASP A 472 -5.68 25.27 -7.86
C ASP A 472 -6.11 24.50 -9.12
N ALA A 473 -7.06 23.59 -8.97
CA ALA A 473 -7.66 22.84 -10.07
C ALA A 473 -8.71 23.65 -10.81
N LEU A 474 -9.45 24.51 -10.10
CA LEU A 474 -10.43 25.45 -10.66
C LEU A 474 -10.01 26.90 -10.35
N ASN A 475 -10.33 27.82 -11.27
CA ASN A 475 -10.00 29.23 -11.12
C ASN A 475 -11.00 29.98 -10.21
N LYS A 476 -12.21 29.40 -9.98
CA LYS A 476 -13.31 30.05 -9.28
C LYS A 476 -13.97 29.13 -8.26
N ASN A 477 -14.07 29.59 -7.03
CA ASN A 477 -14.83 28.90 -5.98
C ASN A 477 -16.30 28.69 -6.35
N ASP A 478 -16.90 29.62 -7.12
CA ASP A 478 -18.27 29.51 -7.60
C ASP A 478 -18.53 28.29 -8.47
N THR A 479 -17.52 27.83 -9.23
CA THR A 479 -17.63 26.60 -10.03
C THR A 479 -17.86 25.39 -9.13
N SER A 480 -17.13 25.27 -8.04
CA SER A 480 -17.30 24.19 -7.06
C SER A 480 -18.69 24.19 -6.44
N ARG A 481 -19.19 25.36 -6.02
CA ARG A 481 -20.55 25.53 -5.49
C ARG A 481 -21.60 25.14 -6.54
N THR A 482 -21.45 25.63 -7.76
CA THR A 482 -22.35 25.29 -8.88
C THR A 482 -22.37 23.80 -9.14
N MET A 483 -21.20 23.14 -9.14
CA MET A 483 -21.13 21.70 -9.33
C MET A 483 -21.77 20.91 -8.19
N ARG A 484 -21.59 21.32 -6.92
CA ARG A 484 -22.31 20.72 -5.79
C ARG A 484 -23.82 20.83 -5.96
N GLN A 485 -24.32 22.02 -6.34
CA GLN A 485 -25.74 22.27 -6.61
C GLN A 485 -26.26 21.36 -7.74
N MET A 486 -25.55 21.29 -8.88
CA MET A 486 -25.95 20.47 -10.03
C MET A 486 -26.00 18.98 -9.69
N LEU A 487 -24.99 18.47 -8.97
CA LEU A 487 -24.89 17.06 -8.56
C LEU A 487 -25.96 16.69 -7.52
N HIS A 488 -26.26 17.59 -6.59
CA HIS A 488 -27.33 17.41 -5.62
C HIS A 488 -28.70 17.40 -6.30
N THR A 489 -28.98 18.40 -7.14
CA THR A 489 -30.24 18.50 -7.91
C THR A 489 -30.45 17.28 -8.79
N GLY A 490 -29.42 16.84 -9.50
CA GLY A 490 -29.50 15.65 -10.34
C GLY A 490 -29.85 14.38 -9.54
N ARG A 491 -29.32 14.27 -8.32
CA ARG A 491 -29.61 13.12 -7.45
C ARG A 491 -31.08 13.11 -6.98
N LEU A 492 -31.67 14.27 -6.70
CA LEU A 492 -33.06 14.39 -6.19
C LEU A 492 -34.11 13.92 -7.21
N VAL A 493 -33.79 13.91 -8.49
CA VAL A 493 -34.72 13.46 -9.55
C VAL A 493 -34.99 11.95 -9.51
N PHE A 494 -34.11 11.16 -8.86
CA PHE A 494 -34.25 9.70 -8.80
C PHE A 494 -34.93 9.23 -7.52
N PRO A 495 -35.95 8.33 -7.58
CA PRO A 495 -36.84 8.02 -6.47
C PRO A 495 -36.22 7.29 -5.27
N ASN A 496 -35.00 6.83 -5.35
CA ASN A 496 -34.32 6.05 -4.28
C ASN A 496 -33.48 6.90 -3.32
N VAL A 497 -33.88 8.13 -3.06
CA VAL A 497 -33.14 9.07 -2.18
C VAL A 497 -33.59 8.98 -0.71
N LYS A 498 -34.55 8.10 -0.37
CA LYS A 498 -35.09 7.94 0.98
C LYS A 498 -34.02 7.52 1.99
N GLY A 499 -34.02 8.17 3.16
CA GLY A 499 -33.19 7.81 4.32
C GLY A 499 -31.92 8.63 4.49
N TYR A 500 -31.79 9.75 3.78
CA TYR A 500 -30.82 10.78 4.10
C TYR A 500 -31.48 11.85 4.99
N ASP A 501 -30.67 12.44 5.84
CA ASP A 501 -31.05 13.54 6.70
C ASP A 501 -31.40 14.78 5.85
N GLU A 502 -32.53 15.44 6.15
CA GLU A 502 -32.98 16.64 5.45
C GLU A 502 -31.99 17.81 5.63
N ASP A 503 -31.20 17.79 6.69
CA ASP A 503 -30.17 18.79 7.00
C ASP A 503 -28.81 18.50 6.36
N TYR A 504 -28.73 17.53 5.42
CA TYR A 504 -27.47 17.13 4.80
C TYR A 504 -27.58 16.99 3.29
N TYR A 505 -26.73 17.71 2.60
CA TYR A 505 -26.69 17.73 1.14
C TYR A 505 -25.78 16.63 0.60
N VAL A 506 -26.35 15.70 -0.12
CA VAL A 506 -25.62 14.61 -0.76
C VAL A 506 -25.79 14.73 -2.27
N GLY A 507 -24.71 14.72 -3.00
CA GLY A 507 -24.68 14.75 -4.46
C GLY A 507 -23.75 13.69 -5.02
N GLY A 508 -23.89 13.37 -6.32
CA GLY A 508 -22.99 12.42 -6.94
C GLY A 508 -23.37 12.03 -8.36
N LYS A 509 -22.52 11.18 -8.96
CA LYS A 509 -22.65 10.76 -10.35
C LYS A 509 -22.41 9.26 -10.52
N THR A 510 -23.32 8.60 -11.22
CA THR A 510 -23.19 7.20 -11.65
C THR A 510 -22.30 7.11 -12.90
N GLY A 511 -21.62 5.98 -13.04
CA GLY A 511 -20.95 5.59 -14.27
C GLY A 511 -21.20 4.11 -14.57
N THR A 512 -21.30 3.79 -15.85
CA THR A 512 -21.38 2.40 -16.35
C THR A 512 -20.51 2.33 -17.60
N ALA A 513 -19.37 1.65 -17.49
CA ALA A 513 -18.39 1.50 -18.56
C ALA A 513 -18.40 0.08 -19.11
N GLN A 514 -18.27 -0.04 -20.43
CA GLN A 514 -17.94 -1.31 -21.06
C GLN A 514 -16.47 -1.65 -20.78
N THR A 515 -16.18 -2.92 -20.52
CA THR A 515 -14.79 -3.41 -20.44
C THR A 515 -14.19 -3.58 -21.83
N VAL A 516 -12.87 -3.53 -21.93
CA VAL A 516 -12.16 -3.80 -23.18
C VAL A 516 -11.61 -5.21 -23.16
N LYS A 517 -12.05 -6.05 -24.11
CA LYS A 517 -11.53 -7.41 -24.33
C LYS A 517 -10.93 -7.52 -25.73
N ASN A 518 -9.69 -7.95 -25.83
CA ASN A 518 -8.99 -8.09 -27.12
C ASN A 518 -9.02 -6.81 -27.97
N GLY A 519 -8.86 -5.64 -27.33
CA GLY A 519 -8.87 -4.34 -28.00
C GLY A 519 -10.24 -3.84 -28.46
N LYS A 520 -11.35 -4.49 -28.05
CA LYS A 520 -12.72 -4.09 -28.38
C LYS A 520 -13.57 -3.95 -27.14
N TYR A 521 -14.52 -2.99 -27.16
CA TYR A 521 -15.50 -2.87 -26.11
C TYR A 521 -16.42 -4.09 -26.04
N SER A 522 -16.57 -4.66 -24.86
CA SER A 522 -17.47 -5.78 -24.58
C SER A 522 -18.89 -5.28 -24.35
N PHE A 523 -19.88 -5.91 -24.98
CA PHE A 523 -21.30 -5.63 -24.72
C PHE A 523 -21.87 -6.48 -23.56
N ASP A 524 -21.13 -7.51 -23.14
CA ASP A 524 -21.60 -8.48 -22.14
C ASP A 524 -20.98 -8.28 -20.76
N GLU A 525 -20.06 -7.32 -20.65
CA GLU A 525 -19.38 -7.00 -19.41
C GLU A 525 -19.25 -5.51 -19.21
N THR A 526 -19.70 -5.04 -18.04
CA THR A 526 -19.60 -3.62 -17.68
C THR A 526 -19.10 -3.45 -16.23
N ILE A 527 -18.44 -2.33 -15.99
CA ILE A 527 -18.03 -1.85 -14.69
C ILE A 527 -19.05 -0.82 -14.21
N GLY A 528 -19.62 -1.04 -13.03
CA GLY A 528 -20.48 -0.05 -12.37
C GLY A 528 -19.64 0.84 -11.45
N THR A 529 -19.84 2.17 -11.49
CA THR A 529 -19.16 3.14 -10.64
C THR A 529 -20.12 4.17 -10.08
N TYR A 530 -19.78 4.72 -8.91
CA TYR A 530 -20.44 5.88 -8.34
C TYR A 530 -19.43 6.74 -7.60
N VAL A 531 -19.44 8.05 -7.84
CA VAL A 531 -18.70 9.03 -7.03
C VAL A 531 -19.66 10.06 -6.48
N GLY A 532 -19.49 10.43 -5.22
CA GLY A 532 -20.34 11.43 -4.60
C GLY A 532 -19.73 12.04 -3.35
N PHE A 533 -20.40 13.04 -2.83
CA PHE A 533 -20.01 13.82 -1.67
C PHE A 533 -21.18 13.96 -0.68
N GLY A 534 -20.83 14.32 0.56
CA GLY A 534 -21.80 14.78 1.55
C GLY A 534 -21.32 16.04 2.26
N ALA A 535 -22.20 17.01 2.41
CA ALA A 535 -21.94 18.32 3.02
C ALA A 535 -23.13 18.76 3.87
N LYS A 536 -22.88 19.58 4.89
CA LYS A 536 -23.93 20.23 5.69
C LYS A 536 -24.58 21.39 4.96
N SER A 537 -23.83 22.01 4.08
CA SER A 537 -24.27 23.12 3.26
C SER A 537 -23.65 22.98 1.87
N LEU A 538 -24.36 23.42 0.84
CA LEU A 538 -23.79 23.52 -0.52
C LEU A 538 -22.79 24.67 -0.66
N GLU A 539 -22.73 25.57 0.33
CA GLU A 539 -21.78 26.68 0.39
C GLU A 539 -20.41 26.26 0.97
N GLU A 540 -20.37 25.19 1.77
CA GLU A 540 -19.18 24.72 2.46
C GLU A 540 -18.49 23.58 1.71
N THR A 541 -17.20 23.35 2.02
CA THR A 541 -16.47 22.17 1.58
C THR A 541 -17.13 20.91 2.15
N PRO A 542 -17.35 19.87 1.33
CA PRO A 542 -17.94 18.62 1.81
C PRO A 542 -17.13 17.96 2.90
N ASP A 543 -17.80 17.27 3.82
CA ASP A 543 -17.15 16.50 4.88
C ASP A 543 -16.43 15.24 4.33
N TYR A 544 -16.92 14.70 3.22
CA TYR A 544 -16.34 13.51 2.57
C TYR A 544 -16.64 13.44 1.08
N VAL A 545 -15.76 12.72 0.39
CA VAL A 545 -15.98 12.19 -0.96
C VAL A 545 -15.84 10.67 -0.89
N ILE A 546 -16.76 9.95 -1.55
CA ILE A 546 -16.73 8.49 -1.65
C ILE A 546 -16.78 8.11 -3.12
N MET A 547 -15.84 7.26 -3.56
CA MET A 547 -15.86 6.63 -4.88
C MET A 547 -16.01 5.12 -4.71
N THR A 548 -16.92 4.51 -5.48
CA THR A 548 -17.17 3.06 -5.45
C THR A 548 -17.10 2.48 -6.85
N LYS A 549 -16.63 1.25 -6.96
CA LYS A 549 -16.52 0.47 -8.18
C LYS A 549 -16.93 -0.97 -7.94
N VAL A 550 -17.66 -1.57 -8.87
CA VAL A 550 -18.01 -2.99 -8.87
C VAL A 550 -17.79 -3.59 -10.24
N TRP A 551 -17.31 -4.84 -10.24
CA TRP A 551 -17.01 -5.56 -11.48
C TRP A 551 -17.09 -7.09 -11.28
N SER A 552 -17.44 -7.80 -12.35
CA SER A 552 -17.37 -9.26 -12.43
C SER A 552 -17.18 -9.70 -13.87
N ASP A 553 -16.44 -10.76 -14.08
CA ASP A 553 -16.28 -11.37 -15.40
C ASP A 553 -17.64 -11.73 -16.02
N ASN A 554 -17.81 -11.38 -17.30
CA ASN A 554 -18.97 -11.72 -18.13
C ASN A 554 -20.33 -11.30 -17.52
N ARG A 555 -20.35 -10.16 -16.82
CA ARG A 555 -21.58 -9.60 -16.23
C ARG A 555 -21.74 -8.12 -16.54
N LYS A 556 -23.00 -7.74 -16.78
CA LYS A 556 -23.42 -6.33 -16.91
C LYS A 556 -23.75 -5.79 -15.53
N LEU A 557 -22.91 -4.90 -15.02
CA LEU A 557 -23.12 -4.21 -13.76
C LEU A 557 -23.34 -2.72 -14.03
N ASP A 558 -24.26 -2.13 -13.28
CA ASP A 558 -24.70 -0.73 -13.43
C ASP A 558 -24.28 0.11 -12.23
N GLY A 559 -23.86 1.35 -12.49
CA GLY A 559 -23.43 2.26 -11.43
C GLY A 559 -24.52 2.59 -10.41
N GLY A 560 -25.76 2.79 -10.89
CA GLY A 560 -26.90 3.13 -10.01
C GLY A 560 -27.41 1.95 -9.19
N MET A 561 -27.47 0.77 -9.80
CA MET A 561 -28.02 -0.44 -9.17
C MET A 561 -26.99 -1.19 -8.32
N ASN A 562 -25.72 -1.18 -8.69
CA ASN A 562 -24.72 -2.04 -8.09
C ASN A 562 -23.62 -1.29 -7.31
N ALA A 563 -23.14 -0.13 -7.81
CA ALA A 563 -22.09 0.64 -7.11
C ALA A 563 -22.66 1.66 -6.12
N LYS A 564 -23.73 2.39 -6.50
CA LYS A 564 -24.38 3.40 -5.65
C LYS A 564 -24.83 2.86 -4.29
N PRO A 565 -25.38 1.64 -4.13
CA PRO A 565 -25.75 1.12 -2.82
C PRO A 565 -24.58 1.07 -1.82
N ILE A 566 -23.34 0.78 -2.27
CA ILE A 566 -22.14 0.86 -1.41
C ILE A 566 -21.94 2.31 -0.92
N PHE A 567 -22.02 3.27 -1.84
CA PHE A 567 -21.94 4.69 -1.49
C PHE A 567 -23.02 5.08 -0.46
N ASP A 568 -24.28 4.70 -0.70
CA ASP A 568 -25.42 5.07 0.15
C ASP A 568 -25.24 4.57 1.60
N GLU A 569 -24.75 3.32 1.78
CA GLU A 569 -24.49 2.75 3.11
C GLU A 569 -23.36 3.48 3.84
N ILE A 570 -22.25 3.75 3.15
CA ILE A 570 -21.12 4.47 3.74
C ILE A 570 -21.51 5.92 4.02
N SER A 571 -22.20 6.60 3.09
CA SER A 571 -22.63 8.00 3.21
C SER A 571 -23.56 8.21 4.40
N LYS A 572 -24.58 7.34 4.59
CA LYS A 572 -25.46 7.36 5.77
C LYS A 572 -24.69 7.22 7.07
N TYR A 573 -23.72 6.30 7.10
CA TYR A 573 -22.84 6.12 8.25
C TYR A 573 -22.02 7.38 8.54
N MET A 574 -21.40 7.98 7.52
CA MET A 574 -20.59 9.19 7.65
C MET A 574 -21.38 10.36 8.23
N ILE A 575 -22.61 10.57 7.77
CA ILE A 575 -23.51 11.63 8.30
C ILE A 575 -23.71 11.44 9.81
N ASN A 576 -24.05 10.24 10.25
CA ASN A 576 -24.29 9.94 11.66
C ASN A 576 -23.00 10.01 12.49
N TYR A 577 -21.91 9.46 11.97
CA TYR A 577 -20.60 9.47 12.62
C TYR A 577 -20.08 10.88 12.86
N ASN A 578 -20.20 11.76 11.87
CA ASN A 578 -19.81 13.17 11.99
C ASN A 578 -20.69 13.97 12.95
N LYS A 579 -21.97 13.60 13.11
CA LYS A 579 -22.87 14.22 14.10
C LYS A 579 -22.47 13.89 15.54
N VAL A 580 -22.08 12.64 15.81
CA VAL A 580 -21.73 12.18 17.17
C VAL A 580 -20.38 12.74 17.63
N ARG A 581 -19.46 13.02 16.69
CA ARG A 581 -18.10 13.48 17.00
C ARG A 581 -17.97 14.99 17.19
N ARG A 582 -19.03 15.74 16.96
CA ARG A 582 -19.10 17.20 17.16
C ARG A 582 -19.83 17.53 18.42
#